data_ab4cd7695401da1256838355c3f96920
#
_entry.id   ab4cd7695401da1256838355c3f96920
#
_cell.length_a   1.000
_cell.length_b   1.000
_cell.length_c   1.000
_cell.angle_alpha   90.00
_cell.angle_beta   90.00
_cell.angle_gamma   90.00
#
_symmetry.space_group_name_H-M   'P 1'
#
loop_
_entity.id
_entity.type
_entity.pdbx_description
1 polymer ?
#
loop_
_entity_poly.entity_id
_entity_poly.type
_entity_poly.pdbx_seq_one_letter_code
_entity_poly.pdbx_strand_id
1 'polypeptide(L)'
;TNHIMEYYIYACYFEPQEEILMPELPIAEYYRTYADLCVKLQKYKRAEDAYKKALCWNPVDLDSYLGLAECYKYLNMMSRYLDVTKQAYRFCCTRATMARYYRNMGFYYLSSYNTDMAKACYTYSNIYYHTDNADSELNYIENALKEAKDKGVTKDDKEYDIRTMQAMFDKENVEPGPDSKTIGIVY
;
A
#
# COMPACT_ATOMS: atom_id res chain seq x y z
N THR A 1 -7.85 19.07 2.13
CA THR A 1 -8.53 17.75 2.23
C THR A 1 -9.85 17.82 1.46
N ASN A 2 -10.18 16.72 0.75
CA ASN A 2 -11.40 16.70 -0.07
C ASN A 2 -12.58 16.04 0.66
N HIS A 3 -12.32 15.43 1.81
CA HIS A 3 -13.32 14.67 2.57
C HIS A 3 -13.16 14.91 4.06
N ILE A 4 -14.26 14.86 4.82
CA ILE A 4 -14.25 15.09 6.27
C ILE A 4 -13.32 14.12 7.03
N MET A 5 -13.20 12.87 6.57
CA MET A 5 -12.29 11.90 7.15
C MET A 5 -10.82 12.30 6.97
N GLU A 6 -10.47 12.85 5.81
CA GLU A 6 -9.12 13.35 5.56
C GLU A 6 -8.76 14.52 6.48
N TYR A 7 -9.74 15.37 6.80
CA TYR A 7 -9.55 16.44 7.77
C TYR A 7 -9.13 15.88 9.14
N TYR A 8 -9.86 14.87 9.64
CA TYR A 8 -9.52 14.25 10.92
C TYR A 8 -8.18 13.51 10.87
N ILE A 9 -7.89 12.80 9.79
CA ILE A 9 -6.60 12.13 9.58
C ILE A 9 -5.47 13.17 9.57
N TYR A 10 -5.66 14.27 8.84
CA TYR A 10 -4.67 15.34 8.79
C TYR A 10 -4.44 15.94 10.18
N ALA A 11 -5.51 16.26 10.91
CA ALA A 11 -5.40 16.81 12.26
C ALA A 11 -4.68 15.85 13.23
N CYS A 12 -4.94 14.53 13.13
CA CYS A 12 -4.29 13.54 14.00
C CYS A 12 -2.80 13.35 13.72
N TYR A 13 -2.38 13.42 12.48
CA TYR A 13 -0.97 13.11 12.12
C TYR A 13 -0.08 14.33 11.98
N PHE A 14 -0.64 15.49 11.68
CA PHE A 14 0.15 16.71 11.42
C PHE A 14 0.00 17.76 12.52
N GLU A 15 -0.94 17.59 13.46
CA GLU A 15 -1.16 18.48 14.62
C GLU A 15 -1.05 19.97 14.26
N PRO A 16 -1.84 20.46 13.27
CA PRO A 16 -1.67 21.81 12.75
C PRO A 16 -1.91 22.84 13.85
N GLN A 17 -1.00 23.83 13.96
CA GLN A 17 -1.10 24.93 14.91
C GLN A 17 -2.03 26.06 14.42
N GLU A 18 -2.38 26.03 13.14
CA GLU A 18 -3.23 27.01 12.49
C GLU A 18 -4.51 26.36 11.96
N GLU A 19 -5.51 27.17 11.68
CA GLU A 19 -6.77 26.70 11.11
C GLU A 19 -6.54 26.04 9.74
N ILE A 20 -7.09 24.84 9.55
CA ILE A 20 -7.03 24.13 8.28
C ILE A 20 -8.04 24.73 7.33
N LEU A 21 -7.56 25.48 6.34
CA LEU A 21 -8.40 26.03 5.30
C LEU A 21 -8.67 24.99 4.22
N MET A 22 -9.95 24.81 3.90
CA MET A 22 -10.38 24.00 2.75
C MET A 22 -10.35 24.88 1.50
N PRO A 23 -9.61 24.51 0.45
CA PRO A 23 -9.61 25.30 -0.79
C PRO A 23 -10.99 25.23 -1.44
N GLU A 24 -11.43 26.34 -2.05
CA GLU A 24 -12.70 26.42 -2.79
C GLU A 24 -12.73 25.47 -4.00
N LEU A 25 -11.58 25.25 -4.62
CA LEU A 25 -11.43 24.32 -5.75
C LEU A 25 -10.72 23.04 -5.30
N PRO A 26 -11.14 21.85 -5.76
CA PRO A 26 -10.54 20.58 -5.40
C PRO A 26 -9.22 20.33 -6.18
N ILE A 27 -8.22 21.18 -5.96
CA ILE A 27 -6.96 21.20 -6.73
C ILE A 27 -6.23 19.85 -6.64
N ALA A 28 -6.20 19.24 -5.46
CA ALA A 28 -5.58 17.92 -5.27
C ALA A 28 -6.26 16.87 -6.17
N GLU A 29 -7.59 16.87 -6.23
CA GLU A 29 -8.37 15.96 -7.06
C GLU A 29 -8.13 16.16 -8.56
N TYR A 30 -7.97 17.41 -9.00
CA TYR A 30 -7.62 17.69 -10.39
C TYR A 30 -6.26 17.12 -10.78
N TYR A 31 -5.23 17.28 -9.91
CA TYR A 31 -3.93 16.67 -10.15
C TYR A 31 -3.97 15.14 -10.09
N ARG A 32 -4.73 14.55 -9.17
CA ARG A 32 -4.92 13.11 -9.09
C ARG A 32 -5.60 12.57 -10.34
N THR A 33 -6.72 13.16 -10.75
CA THR A 33 -7.43 12.75 -11.98
C THR A 33 -6.53 12.84 -13.22
N TYR A 34 -5.75 13.91 -13.34
CA TYR A 34 -4.76 14.02 -14.42
C TYR A 34 -3.70 12.93 -14.34
N ALA A 35 -3.21 12.60 -13.15
CA ALA A 35 -2.25 11.53 -12.94
C ALA A 35 -2.84 10.16 -13.35
N ASP A 36 -4.08 9.86 -12.95
CA ASP A 36 -4.79 8.64 -13.31
C ASP A 36 -4.93 8.50 -14.84
N LEU A 37 -5.23 9.59 -15.54
CA LEU A 37 -5.24 9.60 -17.00
C LEU A 37 -3.85 9.35 -17.60
N CYS A 38 -2.81 9.92 -17.00
CA CYS A 38 -1.42 9.65 -17.41
C CYS A 38 -1.03 8.18 -17.22
N VAL A 39 -1.46 7.53 -16.12
CA VAL A 39 -1.25 6.10 -15.88
C VAL A 39 -1.95 5.28 -16.97
N LYS A 40 -3.21 5.56 -17.28
CA LYS A 40 -3.95 4.89 -18.38
C LYS A 40 -3.26 5.02 -19.73
N LEU A 41 -2.57 6.14 -19.96
CA LEU A 41 -1.79 6.40 -21.17
C LEU A 41 -0.32 5.91 -21.05
N GLN A 42 0.02 5.15 -20.00
CA GLN A 42 1.36 4.63 -19.70
C GLN A 42 2.45 5.73 -19.60
N LYS A 43 2.05 6.97 -19.29
CA LYS A 43 2.95 8.11 -19.11
C LYS A 43 3.36 8.23 -17.62
N TYR A 44 3.96 7.17 -17.09
CA TYR A 44 4.22 7.01 -15.65
C TYR A 44 5.04 8.14 -15.04
N LYS A 45 5.98 8.72 -15.78
CA LYS A 45 6.79 9.84 -15.27
C LYS A 45 5.97 11.10 -15.06
N ARG A 46 5.04 11.39 -15.98
CA ARG A 46 4.10 12.52 -15.84
C ARG A 46 3.08 12.27 -14.73
N ALA A 47 2.65 11.02 -14.59
CA ALA A 47 1.76 10.63 -13.50
C ALA A 47 2.45 10.79 -12.13
N GLU A 48 3.72 10.39 -12.00
CA GLU A 48 4.53 10.61 -10.79
C GLU A 48 4.53 12.09 -10.38
N ASP A 49 4.84 12.99 -11.32
CA ASP A 49 4.90 14.43 -11.05
C ASP A 49 3.52 14.98 -10.63
N ALA A 50 2.46 14.50 -11.25
CA ALA A 50 1.09 14.93 -10.95
C ALA A 50 0.60 14.42 -9.58
N TYR A 51 0.85 13.15 -9.22
CA TYR A 51 0.52 12.65 -7.89
C TYR A 51 1.29 13.37 -6.80
N LYS A 52 2.57 13.69 -7.01
CA LYS A 52 3.33 14.51 -6.06
C LYS A 52 2.72 15.89 -5.85
N LYS A 53 2.23 16.53 -6.92
CA LYS A 53 1.50 17.79 -6.81
C LYS A 53 0.18 17.63 -6.06
N ALA A 54 -0.57 16.54 -6.31
CA ALA A 54 -1.78 16.25 -5.56
C ALA A 54 -1.47 16.13 -4.05
N LEU A 55 -0.40 15.42 -3.68
CA LEU A 55 0.04 15.26 -2.29
C LEU A 55 0.55 16.56 -1.66
N CYS A 56 1.08 17.51 -2.43
CA CYS A 56 1.40 18.84 -1.91
C CYS A 56 0.13 19.61 -1.47
N TRP A 57 -0.99 19.42 -2.15
CA TRP A 57 -2.26 20.04 -1.81
C TRP A 57 -3.06 19.26 -0.77
N ASN A 58 -2.96 17.95 -0.80
CA ASN A 58 -3.62 17.06 0.16
C ASN A 58 -2.68 15.93 0.60
N PRO A 59 -1.89 16.13 1.65
CA PRO A 59 -0.86 15.20 2.08
C PRO A 59 -1.41 13.91 2.73
N VAL A 60 -2.73 13.78 2.85
CA VAL A 60 -3.41 12.57 3.36
C VAL A 60 -4.22 11.85 2.29
N ASP A 61 -4.10 12.24 1.04
CA ASP A 61 -4.80 11.59 -0.09
C ASP A 61 -4.21 10.22 -0.38
N LEU A 62 -4.80 9.20 0.22
CA LEU A 62 -4.37 7.81 0.08
C LEU A 62 -4.33 7.34 -1.37
N ASP A 63 -5.30 7.74 -2.20
CA ASP A 63 -5.34 7.32 -3.61
C ASP A 63 -4.15 7.87 -4.39
N SER A 64 -3.68 9.07 -4.08
CA SER A 64 -2.45 9.61 -4.66
C SER A 64 -1.19 8.84 -4.22
N TYR A 65 -1.09 8.39 -2.96
CA TYR A 65 0.00 7.50 -2.53
C TYR A 65 -0.03 6.17 -3.27
N LEU A 66 -1.20 5.56 -3.39
CA LEU A 66 -1.35 4.27 -4.07
C LEU A 66 -1.09 4.38 -5.59
N GLY A 67 -1.53 5.47 -6.21
CA GLY A 67 -1.23 5.75 -7.61
C GLY A 67 0.26 6.02 -7.86
N LEU A 68 0.90 6.72 -6.93
CA LEU A 68 2.35 6.97 -6.98
C LEU A 68 3.15 5.67 -6.83
N ALA A 69 2.71 4.76 -5.93
CA ALA A 69 3.30 3.43 -5.82
C ALA A 69 3.18 2.66 -7.15
N GLU A 70 2.02 2.68 -7.79
CA GLU A 70 1.83 2.05 -9.10
C GLU A 70 2.78 2.61 -10.16
N CYS A 71 2.99 3.94 -10.18
CA CYS A 71 3.98 4.56 -11.06
C CYS A 71 5.39 4.00 -10.81
N TYR A 72 5.82 3.90 -9.55
CA TYR A 72 7.14 3.37 -9.21
C TYR A 72 7.31 1.89 -9.56
N LYS A 73 6.24 1.11 -9.45
CA LYS A 73 6.21 -0.29 -9.90
C LYS A 73 6.54 -0.38 -11.39
N TYR A 74 5.84 0.37 -12.25
CA TYR A 74 6.08 0.37 -13.70
C TYR A 74 7.40 1.02 -14.12
N LEU A 75 7.91 1.96 -13.33
CA LEU A 75 9.22 2.56 -13.53
C LEU A 75 10.39 1.71 -12.98
N ASN A 76 10.08 0.54 -12.39
CA ASN A 76 11.04 -0.36 -11.73
C ASN A 76 11.86 0.33 -10.62
N MET A 77 11.22 1.23 -9.88
CA MET A 77 11.83 1.99 -8.78
C MET A 77 11.43 1.39 -7.42
N MET A 78 11.85 0.16 -7.13
CA MET A 78 11.35 -0.63 -6.00
C MET A 78 11.63 -0.02 -4.63
N SER A 79 12.74 0.70 -4.44
CA SER A 79 13.00 1.42 -3.19
C SER A 79 11.94 2.51 -2.94
N ARG A 80 11.65 3.34 -3.96
CA ARG A 80 10.61 4.37 -3.87
C ARG A 80 9.21 3.79 -3.74
N TYR A 81 8.97 2.65 -4.40
CA TYR A 81 7.72 1.90 -4.23
C TYR A 81 7.50 1.52 -2.77
N LEU A 82 8.51 0.96 -2.11
CA LEU A 82 8.46 0.60 -0.69
C LEU A 82 8.22 1.83 0.19
N ASP A 83 8.99 2.91 -0.03
CA ASP A 83 8.91 4.13 0.77
C ASP A 83 7.50 4.74 0.71
N VAL A 84 6.93 4.88 -0.49
CA VAL A 84 5.60 5.46 -0.65
C VAL A 84 4.50 4.53 -0.14
N THR A 85 4.67 3.22 -0.30
CA THR A 85 3.74 2.24 0.25
C THR A 85 3.72 2.31 1.78
N LYS A 86 4.89 2.36 2.44
CA LYS A 86 4.97 2.52 3.90
C LYS A 86 4.36 3.84 4.37
N GLN A 87 4.53 4.93 3.63
CA GLN A 87 3.88 6.21 3.96
C GLN A 87 2.36 6.12 3.88
N ALA A 88 1.82 5.36 2.92
CA ALA A 88 0.39 5.18 2.76
C ALA A 88 -0.28 4.46 3.94
N TYR A 89 0.46 3.65 4.69
CA TYR A 89 -0.09 2.82 5.78
C TYR A 89 -0.96 3.62 6.76
N ARG A 90 -0.46 4.76 7.23
CA ARG A 90 -1.13 5.60 8.23
C ARG A 90 -2.46 6.18 7.75
N PHE A 91 -2.71 6.18 6.46
CA PHE A 91 -3.93 6.73 5.85
C PHE A 91 -4.95 5.65 5.46
N CYS A 92 -4.62 4.37 5.65
CA CYS A 92 -5.49 3.23 5.34
C CYS A 92 -6.55 3.05 6.44
N CYS A 93 -7.70 3.73 6.34
CA CYS A 93 -8.74 3.74 7.37
C CYS A 93 -9.89 2.76 7.13
N THR A 94 -9.86 1.95 6.07
CA THR A 94 -10.87 0.94 5.79
C THR A 94 -10.26 -0.44 5.66
N ARG A 95 -11.07 -1.50 5.84
CA ARG A 95 -10.61 -2.88 5.64
C ARG A 95 -10.06 -3.09 4.23
N ALA A 96 -10.71 -2.53 3.21
CA ALA A 96 -10.30 -2.64 1.82
C ALA A 96 -8.94 -1.95 1.56
N THR A 97 -8.73 -0.75 2.13
CA THR A 97 -7.46 -0.02 1.98
C THR A 97 -6.33 -0.67 2.75
N MET A 98 -6.59 -1.22 3.94
CA MET A 98 -5.61 -2.03 4.68
C MET A 98 -5.21 -3.29 3.89
N ALA A 99 -6.18 -4.01 3.33
CA ALA A 99 -5.89 -5.15 2.48
C ALA A 99 -5.03 -4.76 1.27
N ARG A 100 -5.32 -3.62 0.63
CA ARG A 100 -4.52 -3.11 -0.49
C ARG A 100 -3.09 -2.79 -0.07
N TYR A 101 -2.91 -2.20 1.11
CA TYR A 101 -1.58 -1.96 1.69
C TYR A 101 -0.77 -3.26 1.79
N TYR A 102 -1.34 -4.31 2.42
CA TYR A 102 -0.62 -5.58 2.57
C TYR A 102 -0.36 -6.27 1.23
N ARG A 103 -1.26 -6.16 0.24
CA ARG A 103 -0.98 -6.64 -1.12
C ARG A 103 0.20 -5.90 -1.76
N ASN A 104 0.29 -4.59 -1.57
CA ASN A 104 1.43 -3.83 -2.07
C ASN A 104 2.74 -4.27 -1.39
N MET A 105 2.72 -4.51 -0.07
CA MET A 105 3.88 -5.06 0.64
C MET A 105 4.21 -6.48 0.15
N GLY A 106 3.19 -7.32 -0.08
CA GLY A 106 3.36 -8.65 -0.66
C GLY A 106 4.06 -8.61 -2.02
N PHE A 107 3.65 -7.71 -2.89
CA PHE A 107 4.30 -7.50 -4.19
C PHE A 107 5.77 -7.09 -4.04
N TYR A 108 6.09 -6.17 -3.12
CA TYR A 108 7.47 -5.77 -2.84
C TYR A 108 8.32 -6.97 -2.42
N TYR A 109 7.84 -7.75 -1.44
CA TYR A 109 8.58 -8.92 -0.94
C TYR A 109 8.71 -10.03 -1.99
N LEU A 110 7.68 -10.24 -2.81
CA LEU A 110 7.76 -11.19 -3.92
C LEU A 110 8.81 -10.76 -4.95
N SER A 111 8.86 -9.46 -5.29
CA SER A 111 9.86 -8.90 -6.20
C SER A 111 11.28 -8.97 -5.64
N SER A 112 11.44 -9.02 -4.33
CA SER A 112 12.74 -9.19 -3.63
C SER A 112 13.06 -10.64 -3.32
N TYR A 113 12.31 -11.60 -3.87
CA TYR A 113 12.47 -13.04 -3.62
C TYR A 113 12.29 -13.48 -2.16
N ASN A 114 11.64 -12.67 -1.34
CA ASN A 114 11.25 -13.02 0.02
C ASN A 114 9.85 -13.63 0.02
N THR A 115 9.76 -14.89 -0.38
CA THR A 115 8.49 -15.61 -0.55
C THR A 115 7.72 -15.78 0.76
N ASP A 116 8.42 -15.92 1.90
CA ASP A 116 7.78 -16.09 3.21
C ASP A 116 7.03 -14.82 3.61
N MET A 117 7.69 -13.66 3.49
CA MET A 117 7.07 -12.37 3.75
C MET A 117 5.95 -12.05 2.74
N ALA A 118 6.16 -12.37 1.47
CA ALA A 118 5.14 -12.18 0.45
C ALA A 118 3.87 -12.98 0.77
N LYS A 119 4.02 -14.29 1.08
CA LYS A 119 2.91 -15.16 1.49
C LYS A 119 2.20 -14.60 2.72
N ALA A 120 2.93 -14.22 3.76
CA ALA A 120 2.37 -13.63 4.97
C ALA A 120 1.54 -12.36 4.65
N CYS A 121 2.07 -11.45 3.84
CA CYS A 121 1.37 -10.22 3.46
C CYS A 121 0.10 -10.49 2.66
N TYR A 122 0.11 -11.37 1.65
CA TYR A 122 -1.08 -11.70 0.88
C TYR A 122 -2.13 -12.43 1.72
N THR A 123 -1.72 -13.38 2.57
CA THR A 123 -2.63 -14.06 3.50
C THR A 123 -3.27 -13.06 4.46
N TYR A 124 -2.46 -12.17 5.03
CA TYR A 124 -2.96 -11.16 5.97
C TYR A 124 -3.89 -10.14 5.28
N SER A 125 -3.65 -9.82 4.01
CA SER A 125 -4.55 -8.96 3.24
C SER A 125 -5.95 -9.55 3.13
N ASN A 126 -6.06 -10.87 2.94
CA ASN A 126 -7.35 -11.58 2.82
C ASN A 126 -8.14 -11.60 4.15
N ILE A 127 -7.47 -11.47 5.30
CA ILE A 127 -8.14 -11.31 6.61
C ILE A 127 -8.91 -9.97 6.66
N TYR A 128 -8.34 -8.92 6.09
CA TYR A 128 -9.03 -7.62 6.01
C TYR A 128 -10.09 -7.60 4.92
N TYR A 129 -9.72 -7.95 3.71
CA TYR A 129 -10.63 -7.94 2.55
C TYR A 129 -10.14 -8.93 1.49
N HIS A 130 -10.87 -10.01 1.36
CA HIS A 130 -10.56 -11.09 0.41
C HIS A 130 -10.67 -10.62 -1.05
N THR A 131 -9.71 -11.02 -1.90
CA THR A 131 -9.71 -10.70 -3.33
C THR A 131 -9.09 -11.83 -4.15
N ASP A 132 -9.64 -12.07 -5.35
CA ASP A 132 -9.11 -13.04 -6.31
C ASP A 132 -7.67 -12.72 -6.73
N ASN A 133 -7.27 -11.45 -6.69
CA ASN A 133 -5.90 -11.04 -6.98
C ASN A 133 -4.92 -11.58 -5.93
N ALA A 134 -5.25 -11.46 -4.62
CA ALA A 134 -4.40 -12.00 -3.57
C ALA A 134 -4.32 -13.54 -3.65
N ASP A 135 -5.43 -14.20 -3.97
CA ASP A 135 -5.45 -15.66 -4.15
C ASP A 135 -4.61 -16.10 -5.35
N SER A 136 -4.64 -15.34 -6.44
CA SER A 136 -3.82 -15.63 -7.62
C SER A 136 -2.32 -15.55 -7.29
N GLU A 137 -1.90 -14.55 -6.50
CA GLU A 137 -0.51 -14.41 -6.07
C GLU A 137 -0.11 -15.50 -5.06
N LEU A 138 -0.99 -15.88 -4.14
CA LEU A 138 -0.77 -17.01 -3.24
C LEU A 138 -0.60 -18.32 -4.00
N ASN A 139 -1.47 -18.60 -4.97
CA ASN A 139 -1.36 -19.78 -5.83
C ASN A 139 -0.05 -19.77 -6.64
N TYR A 140 0.37 -18.61 -7.14
CA TYR A 140 1.65 -18.47 -7.84
C TYR A 140 2.82 -18.84 -6.91
N ILE A 141 2.84 -18.32 -5.68
CA ILE A 141 3.88 -18.62 -4.68
C ILE A 141 3.90 -20.12 -4.36
N GLU A 142 2.74 -20.74 -4.11
CA GLU A 142 2.63 -22.16 -3.81
C GLU A 142 3.15 -23.04 -4.95
N ASN A 143 2.77 -22.73 -6.18
CA ASN A 143 3.24 -23.47 -7.36
C ASN A 143 4.76 -23.33 -7.54
N ALA A 144 5.30 -22.12 -7.36
CA ALA A 144 6.74 -21.90 -7.43
C ALA A 144 7.51 -22.68 -6.36
N LEU A 145 6.98 -22.77 -5.12
CA LEU A 145 7.56 -23.55 -4.05
C LEU A 145 7.50 -25.07 -4.33
N LYS A 146 6.39 -25.58 -4.89
CA LYS A 146 6.28 -26.98 -5.32
C LYS A 146 7.32 -27.32 -6.39
N GLU A 147 7.44 -26.48 -7.43
CA GLU A 147 8.45 -26.70 -8.48
C GLU A 147 9.89 -26.66 -7.94
N ALA A 148 10.17 -25.76 -6.99
CA ALA A 148 11.49 -25.71 -6.34
C ALA A 148 11.79 -26.98 -5.56
N LYS A 149 10.80 -27.53 -4.83
CA LYS A 149 10.90 -28.78 -4.09
C LYS A 149 11.14 -29.98 -5.02
N ASP A 150 10.43 -30.05 -6.14
CA ASP A 150 10.62 -31.11 -7.15
C ASP A 150 12.01 -31.08 -7.79
N LYS A 151 12.63 -29.87 -7.85
CA LYS A 151 14.02 -29.68 -8.30
C LYS A 151 15.07 -29.89 -7.20
N GLY A 152 14.67 -30.36 -6.01
CA GLY A 152 15.58 -30.64 -4.89
C GLY A 152 16.00 -29.42 -4.06
N VAL A 153 15.36 -28.28 -4.28
CA VAL A 153 15.53 -27.10 -3.42
C VAL A 153 14.53 -27.21 -2.26
N THR A 154 15.05 -27.53 -1.08
CA THR A 154 14.22 -27.71 0.12
C THR A 154 13.81 -26.35 0.68
N LYS A 155 12.66 -25.87 0.26
CA LYS A 155 11.95 -24.78 0.94
C LYS A 155 10.55 -25.29 1.26
N ASP A 156 10.26 -25.45 2.56
CA ASP A 156 8.93 -25.90 2.99
C ASP A 156 7.92 -24.79 2.79
N ASP A 157 6.77 -25.17 2.27
CA ASP A 157 5.60 -24.29 2.25
C ASP A 157 5.03 -24.21 3.68
N LYS A 158 5.12 -23.03 4.29
CA LYS A 158 4.68 -22.79 5.67
C LYS A 158 3.35 -22.05 5.68
N GLU A 159 2.47 -22.54 6.52
CA GLU A 159 1.29 -21.75 6.92
C GLU A 159 1.63 -20.93 8.16
N TYR A 160 1.18 -19.69 8.19
CA TYR A 160 1.43 -18.78 9.30
C TYR A 160 0.11 -18.40 9.98
N ASP A 161 0.07 -18.53 11.30
CA ASP A 161 -1.00 -17.94 12.10
C ASP A 161 -0.84 -16.41 12.22
N ILE A 162 -1.90 -15.72 12.68
CA ILE A 162 -1.91 -14.26 12.78
C ILE A 162 -0.77 -13.73 13.67
N ARG A 163 -0.45 -14.41 14.76
CA ARG A 163 0.61 -13.99 15.70
C ARG A 163 1.99 -14.09 15.06
N THR A 164 2.23 -15.16 14.34
CA THR A 164 3.48 -15.36 13.60
C THR A 164 3.64 -14.31 12.52
N MET A 165 2.58 -14.03 11.73
CA MET A 165 2.62 -12.97 10.71
C MET A 165 2.89 -11.61 11.33
N GLN A 166 2.26 -11.26 12.45
CA GLN A 166 2.52 -10.00 13.14
C GLN A 166 3.96 -9.88 13.62
N ALA A 167 4.52 -10.94 14.21
CA ALA A 167 5.93 -10.96 14.62
C ALA A 167 6.88 -10.79 13.41
N MET A 168 6.55 -11.35 12.24
CA MET A 168 7.29 -11.13 11.01
C MET A 168 7.20 -9.66 10.55
N PHE A 169 6.02 -9.05 10.64
CA PHE A 169 5.79 -7.64 10.26
C PHE A 169 6.53 -6.68 11.19
N ASP A 170 6.53 -6.92 12.50
CA ASP A 170 7.27 -6.12 13.48
C ASP A 170 8.77 -6.13 13.16
N LYS A 171 9.33 -7.32 12.90
CA LYS A 171 10.74 -7.47 12.57
C LYS A 171 11.17 -6.69 11.33
N GLU A 172 10.34 -6.66 10.31
CA GLU A 172 10.60 -6.00 9.03
C GLU A 172 10.06 -4.55 8.99
N ASN A 173 9.50 -4.07 10.10
CA ASN A 173 8.84 -2.75 10.17
C ASN A 173 7.84 -2.56 9.01
N VAL A 174 6.96 -3.53 8.83
CA VAL A 174 5.92 -3.49 7.81
C VAL A 174 4.87 -2.43 8.16
N GLU A 175 4.55 -2.26 9.43
CA GLU A 175 3.53 -1.33 9.94
C GLU A 175 4.20 -0.11 10.61
N PRO A 176 4.69 0.88 9.84
CA PRO A 176 5.47 1.98 10.38
C PRO A 176 4.61 3.07 11.03
N GLY A 177 4.97 3.46 12.25
CA GLY A 177 4.39 4.60 12.95
C GLY A 177 2.99 4.38 13.51
N PRO A 178 2.30 5.44 13.94
CA PRO A 178 0.90 5.36 14.36
C PRO A 178 0.08 4.78 13.20
N ASP A 179 -0.60 3.69 13.45
CA ASP A 179 -1.36 3.01 12.42
C ASP A 179 -2.82 3.52 12.35
N SER A 180 -3.46 3.31 11.21
CA SER A 180 -4.86 3.64 11.01
C SER A 180 -5.80 2.88 11.96
N LYS A 181 -5.34 1.78 12.58
CA LYS A 181 -6.08 1.04 13.60
C LYS A 181 -6.30 1.88 14.86
N THR A 182 -5.39 2.81 15.19
CA THR A 182 -5.56 3.74 16.33
C THR A 182 -6.60 4.82 16.07
N ILE A 183 -6.82 5.18 14.79
CA ILE A 183 -7.88 6.11 14.39
C ILE A 183 -9.23 5.40 14.26
N GLY A 184 -9.20 4.09 14.13
CA GLY A 184 -10.33 3.23 13.89
C GLY A 184 -10.51 2.92 12.39
N ILE A 185 -10.55 1.63 12.09
CA ILE A 185 -10.91 1.15 10.76
C ILE A 185 -12.43 1.21 10.67
N VAL A 186 -12.94 2.09 9.85
CA VAL A 186 -14.37 2.40 9.84
C VAL A 186 -15.18 1.38 9.07
N TYR A 187 -14.66 0.69 8.06
CA TYR A 187 -15.32 -0.39 7.29
C TYR A 187 -14.36 -1.15 6.35
#